data_c749e4950eaa4e412d100436e43002d3
#
_entry.id   c749e4950eaa4e412d100436e43002d3
#
_cell.length_a   1.000
_cell.length_b   1.000
_cell.length_c   1.000
_cell.angle_alpha   90.00
_cell.angle_beta   90.00
_cell.angle_gamma   90.00
#
_symmetry.space_group_name_H-M   'P 1'
#
loop_
_entity.id
_entity.type
_entity.pdbx_description
1 polymer ?
#
loop_
_entity_poly.entity_id
_entity_poly.type
_entity_poly.pdbx_seq_one_letter_code
_entity_poly.pdbx_strand_id
1 'polypeptide(L)'
;NNEGSYKIEEEHLKIIQSEFFGAWVDEVETKEAIARVYSDYNYLMDTHTAVAWRALEKYRLLTSDDTFTIVLSTASPYKFCDSVLEALEDKKQSASDPFALLHKLNEKTNAPIPERMLALETAPILHSDVIAANAMEEAVVEYLK
;
A
#
# COMPACT_ATOMS: atom_id res chain seq x y z
N ASN A 1 -5.09 6.66 -27.86
CA ASN A 1 -4.33 5.61 -28.50
C ASN A 1 -5.26 4.43 -28.77
N ASN A 2 -5.61 4.18 -30.03
CA ASN A 2 -6.64 3.18 -30.40
C ASN A 2 -6.13 1.72 -30.32
N GLU A 3 -4.85 1.51 -30.07
CA GLU A 3 -4.21 0.19 -30.10
C GLU A 3 -3.94 -0.39 -28.69
N GLY A 4 -4.24 0.35 -27.61
CA GLY A 4 -4.00 -0.11 -26.23
C GLY A 4 -2.52 -0.35 -25.89
N SER A 5 -1.60 -0.02 -26.81
CA SER A 5 -0.16 -0.17 -26.63
C SER A 5 0.60 1.01 -27.23
N TYR A 6 1.80 1.24 -26.72
CA TYR A 6 2.74 2.21 -27.30
C TYR A 6 4.17 1.64 -27.26
N LYS A 7 5.02 2.15 -28.14
CA LYS A 7 6.44 1.79 -28.19
C LYS A 7 7.27 3.04 -27.98
N ILE A 8 8.25 2.95 -27.08
CA ILE A 8 9.24 4.02 -26.85
C ILE A 8 10.43 3.73 -27.76
N GLU A 9 10.98 4.77 -28.40
CA GLU A 9 12.22 4.69 -29.15
C GLU A 9 13.40 4.37 -28.22
N GLU A 10 14.36 3.61 -28.74
CA GLU A 10 15.49 3.10 -27.95
C GLU A 10 16.32 4.22 -27.30
N GLU A 11 16.48 5.35 -27.98
CA GLU A 11 17.19 6.52 -27.45
C GLU A 11 16.49 7.10 -26.22
N HIS A 12 15.18 7.30 -26.29
CA HIS A 12 14.38 7.77 -25.16
C HIS A 12 14.36 6.77 -24.00
N LEU A 13 14.32 5.47 -24.32
CA LEU A 13 14.37 4.43 -23.28
C LEU A 13 15.72 4.47 -22.53
N LYS A 14 16.84 4.67 -23.21
CA LYS A 14 18.16 4.80 -22.57
C LYS A 14 18.24 6.03 -21.65
N ILE A 15 17.64 7.16 -22.04
CA ILE A 15 17.58 8.36 -21.19
C ILE A 15 16.77 8.05 -19.93
N ILE A 16 15.58 7.43 -20.06
CA ILE A 16 14.76 7.05 -18.91
C ILE A 16 15.53 6.10 -17.99
N GLN A 17 16.18 5.09 -18.53
CA GLN A 17 16.93 4.10 -17.75
C GLN A 17 18.19 4.66 -17.06
N SER A 18 18.72 5.81 -17.53
CA SER A 18 19.85 6.49 -16.87
C SER A 18 19.42 7.24 -15.60
N GLU A 19 18.14 7.61 -15.48
CA GLU A 19 17.60 8.41 -14.39
C GLU A 19 16.68 7.59 -13.46
N PHE A 20 16.07 6.51 -13.97
CA PHE A 20 15.05 5.74 -13.26
C PHE A 20 15.38 4.26 -13.23
N PHE A 21 15.16 3.66 -12.08
CA PHE A 21 15.17 2.21 -11.90
C PHE A 21 13.78 1.73 -11.52
N GLY A 22 13.28 0.70 -12.19
CA GLY A 22 12.00 0.07 -11.89
C GLY A 22 12.19 -1.34 -11.34
N ALA A 23 11.48 -1.67 -10.26
CA ALA A 23 11.40 -3.03 -9.74
C ALA A 23 9.95 -3.36 -9.38
N TRP A 24 9.62 -4.64 -9.43
CA TRP A 24 8.36 -5.17 -8.91
C TRP A 24 8.62 -6.05 -7.69
N VAL A 25 7.63 -6.15 -6.82
CA VAL A 25 7.69 -6.88 -5.56
C VAL A 25 6.38 -7.64 -5.42
N ASP A 26 6.45 -8.93 -5.14
CA ASP A 26 5.27 -9.76 -4.94
C ASP A 26 4.72 -9.68 -3.51
N GLU A 27 3.59 -10.35 -3.26
CA GLU A 27 2.92 -10.35 -1.96
C GLU A 27 3.77 -10.98 -0.85
N VAL A 28 4.56 -12.02 -1.18
CA VAL A 28 5.43 -12.70 -0.20
C VAL A 28 6.56 -11.76 0.20
N GLU A 29 7.26 -11.20 -0.76
CA GLU A 29 8.35 -10.24 -0.54
C GLU A 29 7.86 -9.00 0.23
N THR A 30 6.63 -8.54 -0.04
CA THR A 30 6.01 -7.40 0.65
C THR A 30 5.81 -7.71 2.13
N LYS A 31 5.24 -8.87 2.47
CA LYS A 31 5.02 -9.29 3.85
C LYS A 31 6.33 -9.53 4.60
N GLU A 32 7.30 -10.18 3.95
CA GLU A 32 8.64 -10.36 4.52
C GLU A 32 9.31 -9.02 4.83
N ALA A 33 9.18 -8.02 3.96
CA ALA A 33 9.73 -6.68 4.20
C ALA A 33 9.07 -6.00 5.41
N ILE A 34 7.73 -6.07 5.55
CA ILE A 34 7.01 -5.53 6.70
C ILE A 34 7.50 -6.19 8.00
N ALA A 35 7.49 -7.52 8.04
CA ALA A 35 7.89 -8.27 9.23
C ALA A 35 9.34 -7.98 9.63
N ARG A 36 10.26 -7.98 8.68
CA ARG A 36 11.68 -7.75 8.94
C ARG A 36 11.96 -6.33 9.41
N VAL A 37 11.43 -5.32 8.72
CA VAL A 37 11.67 -3.92 9.10
C VAL A 37 11.06 -3.61 10.46
N TYR A 38 9.90 -4.19 10.79
CA TYR A 38 9.33 -4.07 12.10
C TYR A 38 10.20 -4.74 13.18
N SER A 39 10.70 -5.95 12.91
CA SER A 39 11.60 -6.68 13.83
C SER A 39 12.92 -5.95 14.06
N ASP A 40 13.54 -5.43 13.00
CA ASP A 40 14.89 -4.90 13.06
C ASP A 40 14.94 -3.45 13.55
N TYR A 41 13.90 -2.66 13.21
CA TYR A 41 13.89 -1.19 13.44
C TYR A 41 12.69 -0.71 14.26
N ASN A 42 11.77 -1.58 14.64
CA ASN A 42 10.50 -1.22 15.29
C ASN A 42 9.70 -0.17 14.50
N TYR A 43 9.84 -0.21 13.16
CA TYR A 43 9.14 0.68 12.24
C TYR A 43 8.06 -0.08 11.48
N LEU A 44 6.80 0.31 11.69
CA LEU A 44 5.64 -0.32 11.07
C LEU A 44 5.36 0.32 9.71
N MET A 45 5.61 -0.41 8.64
CA MET A 45 5.34 0.03 7.26
C MET A 45 3.94 -0.39 6.82
N ASP A 46 3.33 0.45 5.96
CA ASP A 46 2.23 0.01 5.10
C ASP A 46 2.77 -0.81 3.91
N THR A 47 1.86 -1.48 3.19
CA THR A 47 2.21 -2.35 2.07
C THR A 47 2.92 -1.63 0.93
N HIS A 48 2.56 -0.37 0.63
CA HIS A 48 3.18 0.41 -0.44
C HIS A 48 4.61 0.85 -0.07
N THR A 49 4.81 1.27 1.16
CA THR A 49 6.14 1.58 1.69
C THR A 49 7.02 0.33 1.70
N ALA A 50 6.46 -0.84 2.01
CA ALA A 50 7.19 -2.11 1.97
C ALA A 50 7.65 -2.48 0.55
N VAL A 51 6.81 -2.26 -0.46
CA VAL A 51 7.19 -2.42 -1.87
C VAL A 51 8.34 -1.48 -2.25
N ALA A 52 8.25 -0.21 -1.86
CA ALA A 52 9.32 0.77 -2.14
C ALA A 52 10.64 0.40 -1.43
N TRP A 53 10.56 -0.05 -0.18
CA TRP A 53 11.72 -0.56 0.57
C TRP A 53 12.36 -1.76 -0.11
N ARG A 54 11.57 -2.75 -0.50
CA ARG A 54 12.07 -3.95 -1.17
C ARG A 54 12.64 -3.65 -2.55
N ALA A 55 12.05 -2.70 -3.29
CA ALA A 55 12.60 -2.23 -4.56
C ALA A 55 13.98 -1.58 -4.40
N LEU A 56 14.17 -0.78 -3.33
CA LEU A 56 15.48 -0.22 -2.98
C LEU A 56 16.51 -1.31 -2.66
N GLU A 57 16.13 -2.35 -1.92
CA GLU A 57 17.02 -3.48 -1.64
C GLU A 57 17.44 -4.21 -2.93
N LYS A 58 16.50 -4.44 -3.85
CA LYS A 58 16.80 -5.01 -5.18
C LYS A 58 17.74 -4.13 -5.98
N TYR A 59 17.54 -2.81 -5.97
CA TYR A 59 18.43 -1.83 -6.61
C TYR A 59 19.85 -1.94 -6.06
N ARG A 60 20.01 -1.86 -4.74
CA ARG A 60 21.33 -1.94 -4.09
C ARG A 60 22.04 -3.25 -4.36
N LEU A 61 21.30 -4.36 -4.36
CA LEU A 61 21.86 -5.67 -4.67
C LEU A 61 22.38 -5.75 -6.11
N LEU A 62 21.71 -5.12 -7.06
CA LEU A 62 22.08 -5.17 -8.49
C LEU A 62 23.18 -4.18 -8.84
N THR A 63 23.21 -3.03 -8.21
CA THR A 63 24.11 -1.93 -8.58
C THR A 63 25.30 -1.76 -7.65
N SER A 64 25.21 -2.31 -6.42
CA SER A 64 26.14 -2.03 -5.32
C SER A 64 26.22 -0.54 -4.95
N ASP A 65 25.20 0.23 -5.30
CA ASP A 65 25.08 1.65 -4.96
C ASP A 65 24.47 1.80 -3.57
N ASP A 66 25.22 2.34 -2.62
CA ASP A 66 24.84 2.58 -1.23
C ASP A 66 24.57 4.06 -0.93
N THR A 67 24.40 4.89 -1.97
CA THR A 67 24.04 6.30 -1.83
C THR A 67 22.85 6.48 -0.88
N PHE A 68 22.92 7.54 -0.07
CA PHE A 68 21.82 7.88 0.84
C PHE A 68 20.50 8.00 0.08
N THR A 69 19.51 7.25 0.51
CA THR A 69 18.22 7.11 -0.17
C THR A 69 17.07 7.47 0.76
N ILE A 70 16.08 8.17 0.23
CA ILE A 70 14.84 8.50 0.93
C ILE A 70 13.74 7.59 0.39
N VAL A 71 13.12 6.79 1.26
CA VAL A 71 11.93 6.01 0.94
C VAL A 71 10.69 6.78 1.36
N LEU A 72 9.79 7.06 0.41
CA LEU A 72 8.55 7.78 0.69
C LEU A 72 7.50 6.83 1.29
N SER A 73 7.04 7.14 2.49
CA SER A 73 5.91 6.48 3.14
C SER A 73 4.63 7.25 2.81
N THR A 74 3.81 6.72 1.92
CA THR A 74 2.67 7.44 1.34
C THR A 74 1.31 7.05 1.93
N ALA A 75 1.26 6.01 2.77
CA ALA A 75 0.04 5.54 3.41
C ALA A 75 0.27 5.17 4.89
N SER A 76 -0.82 5.00 5.61
CA SER A 76 -0.78 4.48 6.98
C SER A 76 -0.91 2.96 6.97
N PRO A 77 -0.16 2.21 7.80
CA PRO A 77 -0.34 0.77 7.99
C PRO A 77 -1.77 0.41 8.42
N TYR A 78 -2.46 1.32 9.08
CA TYR A 78 -3.84 1.15 9.52
C TYR A 78 -4.87 1.12 8.38
N LYS A 79 -4.50 1.50 7.16
CA LYS A 79 -5.37 1.31 5.98
C LYS A 79 -5.36 -0.14 5.46
N PHE A 80 -4.38 -0.93 5.88
CA PHE A 80 -4.12 -2.28 5.39
C PHE A 80 -3.87 -3.23 6.56
N CYS A 81 -4.67 -3.09 7.63
CA CYS A 81 -4.49 -3.82 8.88
C CYS A 81 -4.44 -5.34 8.69
N ASP A 82 -5.26 -5.88 7.81
CA ASP A 82 -5.30 -7.30 7.47
C ASP A 82 -3.94 -7.79 6.94
N SER A 83 -3.44 -7.13 5.90
CA SER A 83 -2.18 -7.47 5.25
C SER A 83 -0.97 -7.24 6.18
N VAL A 84 -0.99 -6.16 6.96
CA VAL A 84 0.08 -5.86 7.92
C VAL A 84 0.09 -6.86 9.07
N LEU A 85 -1.06 -7.18 9.65
CA LEU A 85 -1.17 -8.22 10.69
C LEU A 85 -0.79 -9.59 10.16
N GLU A 86 -1.18 -9.93 8.93
CA GLU A 86 -0.79 -11.17 8.28
C GLU A 86 0.74 -11.27 8.14
N ALA A 87 1.40 -10.17 7.76
CA ALA A 87 2.84 -10.12 7.70
C ALA A 87 3.52 -10.32 9.07
N LEU A 88 2.95 -9.75 10.14
CA LEU A 88 3.53 -9.82 11.48
C LEU A 88 3.24 -11.15 12.21
N GLU A 89 2.21 -11.88 11.82
CA GLU A 89 1.76 -13.11 12.49
C GLU A 89 1.92 -14.38 11.66
N ASP A 90 2.28 -14.23 10.38
CA ASP A 90 2.29 -15.33 9.38
C ASP A 90 0.96 -16.13 9.37
N LYS A 91 -0.14 -15.41 9.53
CA LYS A 91 -1.48 -15.98 9.63
C LYS A 91 -2.52 -15.08 8.96
N LYS A 92 -3.34 -15.68 8.08
CA LYS A 92 -4.50 -14.98 7.49
C LYS A 92 -5.40 -14.39 8.55
N GLN A 93 -5.75 -13.14 8.34
CA GLN A 93 -6.70 -12.44 9.19
C GLN A 93 -8.12 -12.70 8.67
N SER A 94 -9.04 -13.01 9.58
CA SER A 94 -10.47 -13.17 9.26
C SER A 94 -11.28 -12.43 10.31
N ALA A 95 -11.34 -11.12 10.23
CA ALA A 95 -12.27 -10.35 11.02
C ALA A 95 -13.40 -9.86 10.12
N SER A 96 -14.63 -10.01 10.60
CA SER A 96 -15.82 -9.43 9.96
C SER A 96 -15.91 -7.92 10.18
N ASP A 97 -15.22 -7.41 11.19
CA ASP A 97 -15.16 -6.00 11.56
C ASP A 97 -13.78 -5.43 11.30
N PRO A 98 -13.63 -4.46 10.38
CA PRO A 98 -12.35 -3.82 10.09
C PRO A 98 -11.79 -3.03 11.28
N PHE A 99 -12.62 -2.51 12.20
CA PHE A 99 -12.15 -1.79 13.39
C PHE A 99 -11.53 -2.73 14.41
N ALA A 100 -11.99 -3.98 14.51
CA ALA A 100 -11.34 -4.99 15.31
C ALA A 100 -9.86 -5.24 14.88
N LEU A 101 -9.58 -5.15 13.58
CA LEU A 101 -8.20 -5.27 13.07
C LEU A 101 -7.34 -4.05 13.41
N LEU A 102 -7.94 -2.84 13.43
CA LEU A 102 -7.26 -1.62 13.89
C LEU A 102 -6.78 -1.77 15.34
N HIS A 103 -7.68 -2.17 16.23
CA HIS A 103 -7.36 -2.36 17.64
C HIS A 103 -6.33 -3.47 17.83
N LYS A 104 -6.49 -4.60 17.14
CA LYS A 104 -5.53 -5.71 17.18
C LYS A 104 -4.13 -5.28 16.74
N LEU A 105 -4.02 -4.48 15.67
CA LEU A 105 -2.74 -3.98 15.19
C LEU A 105 -2.09 -3.03 16.22
N ASN A 106 -2.90 -2.16 16.86
CA ASN A 106 -2.44 -1.29 17.93
C ASN A 106 -1.95 -2.08 19.15
N GLU A 107 -2.71 -3.06 19.62
CA GLU A 107 -2.33 -3.92 20.74
C GLU A 107 -1.01 -4.66 20.48
N LYS A 108 -0.83 -5.15 19.25
CA LYS A 108 0.37 -5.88 18.88
C LYS A 108 1.62 -5.01 18.75
N THR A 109 1.48 -3.79 18.25
CA THR A 109 2.61 -2.95 17.85
C THR A 109 2.83 -1.74 18.74
N ASN A 110 1.86 -1.36 19.57
CA ASN A 110 1.77 -0.10 20.29
C ASN A 110 1.87 1.14 19.38
N ALA A 111 1.77 0.98 18.06
CA ALA A 111 1.70 2.10 17.14
C ALA A 111 0.36 2.84 17.30
N PRO A 112 0.33 4.18 17.42
CA PRO A 112 -0.92 4.90 17.65
C PRO A 112 -1.84 4.83 16.44
N ILE A 113 -3.13 4.54 16.67
CA ILE A 113 -4.15 4.63 15.63
C ILE A 113 -4.38 6.11 15.29
N PRO A 114 -4.36 6.52 14.01
CA PRO A 114 -4.69 7.90 13.65
C PRO A 114 -6.10 8.28 14.12
N GLU A 115 -6.24 9.40 14.84
CA GLU A 115 -7.52 9.85 15.43
C GLU A 115 -8.67 9.89 14.41
N ARG A 116 -8.39 10.32 13.19
CA ARG A 116 -9.40 10.37 12.11
C ARG A 116 -9.90 8.99 11.69
N MET A 117 -9.09 7.96 11.81
CA MET A 117 -9.50 6.58 11.52
C MET A 117 -10.32 6.01 12.68
N LEU A 118 -9.90 6.28 13.92
CA LEU A 118 -10.65 5.87 15.10
C LEU A 118 -12.04 6.53 15.15
N ALA A 119 -12.15 7.79 14.75
CA ALA A 119 -13.42 8.50 14.69
C ALA A 119 -14.45 7.87 13.72
N LEU A 120 -13.99 7.12 12.72
CA LEU A 120 -14.88 6.44 11.77
C LEU A 120 -15.66 5.28 12.41
N GLU A 121 -15.16 4.70 13.49
CA GLU A 121 -15.82 3.58 14.19
C GLU A 121 -17.21 3.96 14.70
N THR A 122 -17.41 5.20 15.11
CA THR A 122 -18.67 5.72 15.62
C THR A 122 -19.34 6.74 14.71
N ALA A 123 -18.75 7.02 13.55
CA ALA A 123 -19.30 7.98 12.61
C ALA A 123 -20.57 7.44 11.93
N PRO A 124 -21.58 8.29 11.69
CA PRO A 124 -22.75 7.88 10.95
C PRO A 124 -22.41 7.57 9.49
N ILE A 125 -23.02 6.54 8.92
CA ILE A 125 -22.96 6.27 7.48
C ILE A 125 -23.82 7.30 6.78
N LEU A 126 -23.17 8.21 6.03
CA LEU A 126 -23.86 9.32 5.35
C LEU A 126 -24.42 8.92 3.99
N HIS A 127 -23.85 7.92 3.33
CA HIS A 127 -24.24 7.45 2.00
C HIS A 127 -24.43 5.94 2.05
N SER A 128 -25.68 5.50 1.88
CA SER A 128 -26.08 4.09 1.95
C SER A 128 -26.36 3.48 0.58
N ASP A 129 -26.40 4.29 -0.47
CA ASP A 129 -26.76 3.82 -1.80
C ASP A 129 -25.65 2.94 -2.40
N VAL A 130 -26.06 1.76 -2.87
CA VAL A 130 -25.19 0.81 -3.55
C VAL A 130 -25.66 0.67 -4.98
N ILE A 131 -24.76 0.96 -5.91
CA ILE A 131 -25.03 0.88 -7.35
C ILE A 131 -24.11 -0.14 -8.02
N ALA A 132 -24.61 -0.80 -9.07
CA ALA A 132 -23.77 -1.66 -9.87
C ALA A 132 -22.76 -0.86 -10.68
N ALA A 133 -21.57 -1.41 -10.95
CA ALA A 133 -20.50 -0.70 -11.64
C ALA A 133 -20.90 -0.20 -13.04
N ASN A 134 -21.78 -0.93 -13.75
CA ASN A 134 -22.31 -0.56 -15.04
C ASN A 134 -23.44 0.48 -15.00
N ALA A 135 -23.96 0.82 -13.82
CA ALA A 135 -25.00 1.84 -13.61
C ALA A 135 -24.42 3.16 -13.04
N MET A 136 -23.10 3.30 -12.93
CA MET A 136 -22.47 4.48 -12.31
C MET A 136 -22.77 5.77 -13.09
N GLU A 137 -22.78 5.74 -14.43
CA GLU A 137 -23.05 6.90 -15.25
C GLU A 137 -24.49 7.41 -15.05
N GLU A 138 -25.47 6.49 -15.06
CA GLU A 138 -26.88 6.83 -14.82
C GLU A 138 -27.10 7.40 -13.42
N ALA A 139 -26.47 6.79 -12.40
CA ALA A 139 -26.56 7.26 -11.01
C ALA A 139 -25.98 8.67 -10.84
N VAL A 140 -24.86 9.00 -11.49
CA VAL A 140 -24.28 10.34 -11.45
C VAL A 140 -25.20 11.34 -12.13
N VAL A 141 -25.76 11.01 -13.30
CA VAL A 141 -26.71 11.89 -14.02
C VAL A 141 -27.98 12.12 -13.20
N GLU A 142 -28.49 11.10 -12.52
CA GLU A 142 -29.66 11.21 -11.63
C GLU A 142 -29.39 12.13 -10.45
N TYR A 143 -28.21 11.98 -9.82
CA TYR A 143 -27.80 12.78 -8.66
C TYR A 143 -27.60 14.27 -8.99
N LEU A 144 -27.34 14.62 -10.24
CA LEU A 144 -27.11 16.00 -10.70
C LEU A 144 -28.40 16.72 -11.17
N LYS A 145 -29.55 16.05 -11.20
CA LYS A 145 -30.86 16.66 -11.54
C LYS A 145 -31.47 17.32 -10.32
#